data_89cad0a54ab03619a6472a3851a2a35c
#
_entry.id   89cad0a54ab03619a6472a3851a2a35c
#
_cell.length_a   1.000
_cell.length_b   1.000
_cell.length_c   1.000
_cell.angle_alpha   90.00
_cell.angle_beta   90.00
_cell.angle_gamma   90.00
#
_symmetry.space_group_name_H-M   'P 1'
#
loop_
_entity.id
_entity.type
_entity.pdbx_description
1 polymer ?
#
loop_
_entity_poly.entity_id
_entity_poly.type
_entity_poly.pdbx_seq_one_letter_code
_entity_poly.pdbx_strand_id
1 'polypeptide(L)'
;YVQKLGEKTPRRISPGRGRTTCSYFTTDGKKILFASSHTDPQIDRTEHEARELAAMGGRRRYQWDFDKHMDIYICDFNGTGLKRLTNTPGYDAEGSYSADGKQIVFTSARDGDADIYIMDADGKNVRQLVNKPRYDGGPFFSPDGKWVIYRGDRQKEHMLQIYAVSVDGKHDIQLTNNLGTVNWAPYFHPSGRYIVWTRADYSRGPRGAHFNL
;
A
#
# COMPACT_ATOMS: atom_id res chain seq x y z
N TYR A 1 5.40 -9.69 10.57
CA TYR A 1 6.37 -10.64 11.08
C TYR A 1 7.64 -10.61 10.24
N VAL A 2 8.79 -10.95 10.84
CA VAL A 2 10.09 -11.16 10.18
C VAL A 2 10.59 -12.55 10.51
N GLN A 3 11.16 -13.24 9.53
CA GLN A 3 11.76 -14.56 9.68
C GLN A 3 13.05 -14.63 8.86
N LYS A 4 14.12 -15.10 9.47
CA LYS A 4 15.34 -15.43 8.74
C LYS A 4 15.16 -16.76 8.00
N LEU A 5 15.64 -16.84 6.78
CA LEU A 5 15.60 -18.10 6.03
C LEU A 5 16.31 -19.20 6.81
N GLY A 6 15.63 -20.36 6.96
CA GLY A 6 16.10 -21.49 7.76
C GLY A 6 15.66 -21.47 9.23
N GLU A 7 15.17 -20.38 9.77
CA GLU A 7 14.54 -20.37 11.10
C GLU A 7 13.10 -20.90 11.04
N LYS A 8 12.65 -21.56 12.11
CA LYS A 8 11.30 -22.16 12.15
C LYS A 8 10.22 -21.20 12.63
N THR A 9 10.58 -20.16 13.38
CA THR A 9 9.61 -19.30 14.07
C THR A 9 9.73 -17.86 13.61
N PRO A 10 8.66 -17.26 13.03
CA PRO A 10 8.64 -15.84 12.71
C PRO A 10 8.53 -15.00 13.98
N ARG A 11 9.21 -13.87 13.99
CA ARG A 11 9.12 -12.88 15.05
C ARG A 11 8.17 -11.74 14.64
N ARG A 12 7.22 -11.39 15.51
CA ARG A 12 6.38 -10.22 15.30
C ARG A 12 7.18 -8.94 15.56
N ILE A 13 7.09 -7.99 14.63
CA ILE A 13 7.74 -6.68 14.71
C ILE A 13 6.75 -5.54 14.88
N SER A 14 5.50 -5.73 14.47
CA SER A 14 4.43 -4.73 14.65
C SER A 14 3.98 -4.67 16.12
N PRO A 15 3.37 -3.55 16.55
CA PRO A 15 2.91 -3.38 17.95
C PRO A 15 1.92 -4.46 18.43
N GLY A 16 1.24 -5.14 17.52
CA GLY A 16 0.33 -6.24 17.84
C GLY A 16 -1.06 -5.82 18.25
N ARG A 17 -1.38 -4.56 18.00
CA ARG A 17 -2.70 -3.94 18.12
C ARG A 17 -3.08 -3.27 16.81
N GLY A 18 -4.38 -3.13 16.58
CA GLY A 18 -4.89 -2.54 15.34
C GLY A 18 -4.58 -3.38 14.11
N ARG A 19 -4.67 -2.74 12.97
CA ARG A 19 -4.34 -3.32 11.67
C ARG A 19 -2.90 -2.99 11.31
N THR A 20 -2.23 -3.91 10.64
CA THR A 20 -0.89 -3.70 10.09
C THR A 20 -0.83 -4.28 8.69
N THR A 21 -0.31 -3.52 7.72
CA THR A 21 -0.27 -3.91 6.31
C THR A 21 0.96 -3.35 5.59
N CYS A 22 1.21 -3.84 4.37
CA CYS A 22 2.11 -3.26 3.38
C CYS A 22 3.52 -3.00 3.90
N SER A 23 4.20 -4.06 4.38
CA SER A 23 5.56 -3.95 4.85
C SER A 23 6.59 -3.94 3.72
N TYR A 24 7.65 -3.15 3.87
CA TYR A 24 8.75 -3.02 2.92
C TYR A 24 10.09 -2.86 3.66
N PHE A 25 11.15 -3.51 3.18
CA PHE A 25 12.48 -3.31 3.75
C PHE A 25 13.10 -1.99 3.25
N THR A 26 13.90 -1.35 4.11
CA THR A 26 14.83 -0.31 3.64
C THR A 26 15.85 -0.94 2.69
N THR A 27 16.42 -0.12 1.80
CA THR A 27 17.39 -0.59 0.81
C THR A 27 18.66 -1.20 1.42
N ASP A 28 19.01 -0.79 2.65
CA ASP A 28 20.13 -1.35 3.42
C ASP A 28 19.73 -2.60 4.24
N GLY A 29 18.46 -3.01 4.20
CA GLY A 29 17.92 -4.16 4.91
C GLY A 29 17.86 -4.05 6.44
N LYS A 30 18.15 -2.87 7.01
CA LYS A 30 18.22 -2.71 8.48
C LYS A 30 16.91 -2.38 9.13
N LYS A 31 15.99 -1.78 8.38
CA LYS A 31 14.70 -1.32 8.91
C LYS A 31 13.54 -1.82 8.04
N ILE A 32 12.35 -1.72 8.59
CA ILE A 32 11.11 -2.12 7.95
C ILE A 32 10.14 -0.97 8.03
N LEU A 33 9.63 -0.57 6.87
CA LEU A 33 8.48 0.31 6.68
C LEU A 33 7.21 -0.53 6.76
N PHE A 34 6.15 -0.01 7.37
CA PHE A 34 4.82 -0.65 7.36
C PHE A 34 3.75 0.37 7.71
N ALA A 35 2.51 0.10 7.35
CA ALA A 35 1.37 0.89 7.80
C ALA A 35 0.67 0.22 8.98
N SER A 36 0.17 1.02 9.93
CA SER A 36 -0.52 0.49 11.11
C SER A 36 -1.49 1.51 11.72
N SER A 37 -2.61 1.02 12.23
CA SER A 37 -3.59 1.81 12.99
C SER A 37 -3.49 1.60 14.50
N HIS A 38 -2.36 1.14 15.03
CA HIS A 38 -2.20 0.83 16.46
C HIS A 38 -2.31 2.05 17.39
N THR A 39 -2.27 3.25 16.83
CA THR A 39 -2.46 4.52 17.57
C THR A 39 -3.89 5.05 17.49
N ASP A 40 -4.83 4.29 16.95
CA ASP A 40 -6.26 4.64 16.98
C ASP A 40 -6.70 4.84 18.43
N PRO A 41 -7.24 6.03 18.81
CA PRO A 41 -7.73 6.28 20.16
C PRO A 41 -8.85 5.35 20.61
N GLN A 42 -9.56 4.71 19.67
CA GLN A 42 -10.64 3.77 19.94
C GLN A 42 -10.24 2.30 19.74
N ILE A 43 -8.94 2.01 19.70
CA ILE A 43 -8.44 0.68 19.34
C ILE A 43 -9.01 -0.43 20.23
N ASP A 44 -9.14 -0.21 21.52
CA ASP A 44 -9.68 -1.21 22.47
C ASP A 44 -11.14 -1.55 22.12
N ARG A 45 -11.95 -0.55 21.82
CA ARG A 45 -13.35 -0.72 21.40
C ARG A 45 -13.43 -1.45 20.06
N THR A 46 -12.67 -1.01 19.07
CA THR A 46 -12.65 -1.61 17.73
C THR A 46 -12.25 -3.08 17.76
N GLU A 47 -11.24 -3.43 18.56
CA GLU A 47 -10.80 -4.81 18.75
C GLU A 47 -11.81 -5.65 19.55
N HIS A 48 -12.48 -5.06 20.54
CA HIS A 48 -13.54 -5.74 21.30
C HIS A 48 -14.71 -6.11 20.39
N GLU A 49 -15.26 -5.15 19.67
CA GLU A 49 -16.36 -5.35 18.71
C GLU A 49 -16.01 -6.41 17.64
N ALA A 50 -14.77 -6.41 17.15
CA ALA A 50 -14.30 -7.41 16.19
C ALA A 50 -14.24 -8.83 16.78
N ARG A 51 -13.84 -8.97 18.06
CA ARG A 51 -13.82 -10.25 18.77
C ARG A 51 -15.24 -10.77 19.05
N GLU A 52 -16.15 -9.91 19.48
CA GLU A 52 -17.54 -10.27 19.68
C GLU A 52 -18.21 -10.76 18.39
N LEU A 53 -18.02 -10.03 17.28
CA LEU A 53 -18.54 -10.43 15.99
C LEU A 53 -18.00 -11.80 15.55
N ALA A 54 -16.71 -12.05 15.76
CA ALA A 54 -16.09 -13.33 15.45
C ALA A 54 -16.63 -14.47 16.33
N ALA A 55 -16.86 -14.21 17.63
CA ALA A 55 -17.43 -15.17 18.58
C ALA A 55 -18.88 -15.57 18.23
N MET A 56 -19.65 -14.64 17.66
CA MET A 56 -21.00 -14.89 17.15
C MET A 56 -21.04 -15.62 15.80
N GLY A 57 -19.87 -16.07 15.28
CA GLY A 57 -19.78 -16.70 13.96
C GLY A 57 -19.96 -15.72 12.80
N GLY A 58 -20.01 -14.44 13.08
CA GLY A 58 -20.09 -13.38 12.08
C GLY A 58 -18.77 -13.30 11.31
N ARG A 59 -18.87 -13.36 9.98
CA ARG A 59 -17.75 -13.07 9.09
C ARG A 59 -17.96 -11.70 8.48
N ARG A 60 -17.11 -10.73 8.78
CA ARG A 60 -17.06 -9.51 7.96
C ARG A 60 -16.71 -9.94 6.54
N ARG A 61 -17.56 -9.55 5.58
CA ARG A 61 -17.16 -9.65 4.18
C ARG A 61 -15.86 -8.85 4.04
N TYR A 62 -14.83 -9.44 3.45
CA TYR A 62 -13.62 -8.70 3.14
C TYR A 62 -14.00 -7.49 2.29
N GLN A 63 -13.70 -6.32 2.79
CA GLN A 63 -13.88 -5.05 2.11
C GLN A 63 -12.60 -4.26 2.31
N TRP A 64 -12.12 -3.62 1.27
CA TRP A 64 -11.03 -2.67 1.41
C TRP A 64 -11.50 -1.52 2.29
N ASP A 65 -10.85 -1.37 3.42
CA ASP A 65 -11.27 -0.44 4.46
C ASP A 65 -10.14 0.60 4.63
N PHE A 66 -10.44 1.82 4.24
CA PHE A 66 -9.56 2.97 4.46
C PHE A 66 -9.65 3.39 5.93
N ASP A 67 -8.92 2.68 6.79
CA ASP A 67 -8.85 2.99 8.21
C ASP A 67 -8.22 4.39 8.39
N LYS A 68 -9.02 5.35 8.86
CA LYS A 68 -8.60 6.76 9.02
C LYS A 68 -7.49 6.99 10.04
N HIS A 69 -7.11 5.97 10.79
CA HIS A 69 -6.02 5.98 11.76
C HIS A 69 -4.79 5.19 11.26
N MET A 70 -4.82 4.78 10.00
CA MET A 70 -3.69 4.10 9.37
C MET A 70 -2.60 5.11 9.03
N ASP A 71 -1.41 4.91 9.60
CA ASP A 71 -0.22 5.71 9.33
C ASP A 71 0.97 4.85 8.96
N ILE A 72 1.96 5.48 8.37
CA ILE A 72 3.22 4.85 8.00
C ILE A 72 4.22 4.94 9.16
N TYR A 73 4.81 3.82 9.48
CA TYR A 73 5.82 3.64 10.52
C TYR A 73 7.08 3.00 9.96
N ILE A 74 8.19 3.24 10.64
CA ILE A 74 9.46 2.54 10.42
C ILE A 74 9.97 1.99 11.75
N CYS A 75 10.53 0.80 11.75
CA CYS A 75 11.24 0.23 12.90
C CYS A 75 12.49 -0.51 12.45
N ASP A 76 13.38 -0.82 13.39
CA ASP A 76 14.46 -1.75 13.15
C ASP A 76 13.91 -3.16 12.85
N PHE A 77 14.68 -3.98 12.12
CA PHE A 77 14.20 -5.31 11.73
C PHE A 77 13.94 -6.25 12.94
N ASN A 78 14.39 -5.86 14.13
CA ASN A 78 14.08 -6.55 15.38
C ASN A 78 12.79 -6.03 16.09
N GLY A 79 12.13 -5.01 15.52
CA GLY A 79 10.92 -4.40 16.06
C GLY A 79 11.15 -3.26 17.05
N THR A 80 12.42 -2.91 17.34
CA THR A 80 12.75 -1.75 18.18
C THR A 80 12.81 -0.45 17.35
N GLY A 81 12.96 0.69 18.00
CA GLY A 81 13.13 1.97 17.31
C GLY A 81 11.93 2.40 16.48
N LEU A 82 10.71 2.02 16.90
CA LEU A 82 9.48 2.39 16.20
C LEU A 82 9.34 3.92 16.09
N LYS A 83 9.19 4.40 14.87
CA LYS A 83 8.99 5.83 14.55
C LYS A 83 7.82 5.97 13.60
N ARG A 84 6.90 6.90 13.89
CA ARG A 84 5.80 7.32 13.01
C ARG A 84 6.35 8.29 11.97
N LEU A 85 6.04 8.08 10.69
CA LEU A 85 6.45 8.94 9.58
C LEU A 85 5.33 9.84 9.09
N THR A 86 4.07 9.39 9.15
CA THR A 86 2.90 10.20 8.81
C THR A 86 2.01 10.40 10.03
N ASN A 87 1.28 11.51 10.07
CA ASN A 87 0.42 11.90 11.19
C ASN A 87 -0.77 12.78 10.73
N THR A 88 -1.19 12.63 9.49
CA THR A 88 -2.30 13.39 8.93
C THR A 88 -3.57 12.54 9.08
N PRO A 89 -4.73 13.14 9.48
CA PRO A 89 -5.98 12.42 9.49
C PRO A 89 -6.27 11.82 8.11
N GLY A 90 -6.67 10.56 8.09
CA GLY A 90 -6.93 9.81 6.87
C GLY A 90 -6.08 8.54 6.79
N TYR A 91 -6.26 7.80 5.71
CA TYR A 91 -5.52 6.58 5.43
C TYR A 91 -4.16 6.91 4.81
N ASP A 92 -3.08 6.54 5.45
CA ASP A 92 -1.72 6.58 4.90
C ASP A 92 -1.13 5.17 4.92
N ALA A 93 -0.93 4.54 3.77
CA ALA A 93 -0.43 3.16 3.68
C ALA A 93 0.26 2.85 2.34
N GLU A 94 0.54 1.56 2.10
CA GLU A 94 1.11 1.04 0.87
C GLU A 94 2.45 1.68 0.49
N GLY A 95 3.27 2.00 1.50
CA GLY A 95 4.56 2.67 1.32
C GLY A 95 5.63 1.77 0.72
N SER A 96 6.42 2.32 -0.23
CA SER A 96 7.63 1.69 -0.78
C SER A 96 8.76 2.68 -0.96
N TYR A 97 10.00 2.22 -0.83
CA TYR A 97 11.20 3.05 -1.00
C TYR A 97 11.62 3.19 -2.46
N SER A 98 12.19 4.35 -2.79
CA SER A 98 13.03 4.51 -3.98
C SER A 98 14.28 3.62 -3.90
N ALA A 99 14.85 3.26 -5.06
CA ALA A 99 16.02 2.39 -5.11
C ALA A 99 17.26 2.95 -4.36
N ASP A 100 17.39 4.28 -4.28
CA ASP A 100 18.45 4.95 -3.52
C ASP A 100 18.11 5.14 -2.03
N GLY A 101 16.93 4.73 -1.60
CA GLY A 101 16.45 4.80 -0.22
C GLY A 101 16.13 6.20 0.32
N LYS A 102 16.10 7.22 -0.56
CA LYS A 102 15.90 8.62 -0.12
C LYS A 102 14.47 9.06 -0.06
N GLN A 103 13.59 8.40 -0.80
CA GLN A 103 12.18 8.75 -0.89
C GLN A 103 11.28 7.56 -0.59
N ILE A 104 10.06 7.85 -0.15
CA ILE A 104 8.97 6.90 0.04
C ILE A 104 7.81 7.40 -0.80
N VAL A 105 7.25 6.53 -1.64
CA VAL A 105 5.96 6.74 -2.29
C VAL A 105 4.91 5.95 -1.55
N PHE A 106 3.69 6.49 -1.40
CA PHE A 106 2.63 5.87 -0.60
C PHE A 106 1.25 6.32 -1.08
N THR A 107 0.22 5.60 -0.65
CA THR A 107 -1.18 5.95 -0.84
C THR A 107 -1.67 6.75 0.36
N SER A 108 -2.38 7.87 0.10
CA SER A 108 -2.96 8.71 1.14
C SER A 108 -4.37 9.17 0.77
N ALA A 109 -5.28 9.18 1.75
CA ALA A 109 -6.63 9.71 1.61
C ALA A 109 -6.83 11.03 2.37
N ARG A 110 -5.76 11.82 2.55
CA ARG A 110 -5.73 13.06 3.36
C ARG A 110 -6.54 14.20 2.77
N ASP A 111 -6.81 14.20 1.48
CA ASP A 111 -7.53 15.25 0.74
C ASP A 111 -8.91 14.81 0.22
N GLY A 112 -9.37 13.60 0.61
CA GLY A 112 -10.74 13.15 0.38
C GLY A 112 -10.87 11.79 -0.27
N ASP A 113 -10.03 11.48 -1.28
CA ASP A 113 -9.92 10.16 -1.90
C ASP A 113 -8.47 9.64 -1.85
N ALA A 114 -8.28 8.39 -2.25
CA ALA A 114 -6.98 7.75 -2.17
C ALA A 114 -6.13 8.10 -3.40
N ASP A 115 -5.07 8.85 -3.18
CA ASP A 115 -4.13 9.33 -4.16
C ASP A 115 -2.69 8.93 -3.86
N ILE A 116 -1.79 9.14 -4.82
CA ILE A 116 -0.36 8.85 -4.66
C ILE A 116 0.38 10.06 -4.14
N TYR A 117 1.09 9.87 -3.04
CA TYR A 117 1.97 10.86 -2.41
C TYR A 117 3.40 10.37 -2.38
N ILE A 118 4.33 11.32 -2.27
CA ILE A 118 5.76 11.06 -2.11
C ILE A 118 6.30 11.93 -1.00
N MET A 119 7.26 11.39 -0.24
CA MET A 119 7.95 12.10 0.85
C MET A 119 9.42 11.69 0.92
N ASP A 120 10.21 12.43 1.65
CA ASP A 120 11.57 12.02 2.01
C ASP A 120 11.54 10.81 2.96
N ALA A 121 12.59 10.03 2.99
CA ALA A 121 12.68 8.81 3.82
C ALA A 121 12.54 9.06 5.34
N ASP A 122 12.71 10.32 5.80
CA ASP A 122 12.51 10.73 7.20
C ASP A 122 11.07 11.16 7.54
N GLY A 123 10.18 11.18 6.54
CA GLY A 123 8.77 11.56 6.64
C GLY A 123 8.50 13.04 6.33
N LYS A 124 9.51 13.81 5.88
CA LYS A 124 9.36 15.22 5.54
C LYS A 124 9.05 15.44 4.06
N ASN A 125 8.79 16.71 3.69
CA ASN A 125 8.59 17.16 2.32
C ASN A 125 7.52 16.36 1.57
N VAL A 126 6.42 16.05 2.26
CA VAL A 126 5.27 15.33 1.69
C VAL A 126 4.63 16.17 0.59
N ARG A 127 4.47 15.59 -0.59
CA ARG A 127 3.75 16.20 -1.70
C ARG A 127 2.89 15.19 -2.45
N GLN A 128 1.79 15.65 -3.00
CA GLN A 128 0.95 14.85 -3.86
C GLN A 128 1.63 14.67 -5.22
N LEU A 129 1.69 13.43 -5.69
CA LEU A 129 2.28 13.08 -6.98
C LEU A 129 1.20 12.86 -8.04
N VAL A 130 0.09 12.26 -7.64
CA VAL A 130 -1.11 12.05 -8.45
C VAL A 130 -2.30 12.62 -7.70
N ASN A 131 -3.18 13.33 -8.42
CA ASN A 131 -4.48 13.80 -7.95
C ASN A 131 -5.48 13.55 -9.08
N LYS A 132 -6.20 12.46 -8.99
CA LYS A 132 -7.24 12.10 -9.97
C LYS A 132 -8.47 11.59 -9.24
N PRO A 133 -9.67 11.80 -9.79
CA PRO A 133 -10.87 11.29 -9.16
C PRO A 133 -10.82 9.79 -8.94
N ARG A 134 -11.32 9.33 -7.78
CA ARG A 134 -11.42 7.95 -7.33
C ARG A 134 -10.09 7.41 -6.79
N TYR A 135 -10.00 6.08 -6.71
CA TYR A 135 -8.87 5.40 -6.09
C TYR A 135 -7.64 5.34 -6.98
N ASP A 136 -6.52 5.80 -6.46
CA ASP A 136 -5.17 5.52 -6.95
C ASP A 136 -4.32 4.96 -5.79
N GLY A 137 -3.68 3.79 -5.97
CA GLY A 137 -2.95 3.17 -4.86
C GLY A 137 -1.95 2.09 -5.26
N GLY A 138 -1.25 1.54 -4.26
CA GLY A 138 -0.24 0.51 -4.38
C GLY A 138 0.97 0.93 -5.22
N PRO A 139 1.61 2.06 -4.89
CA PRO A 139 2.68 2.60 -5.70
C PRO A 139 4.02 1.91 -5.45
N PHE A 140 4.82 1.74 -6.53
CA PHE A 140 6.20 1.29 -6.48
C PHE A 140 7.09 2.10 -7.42
N PHE A 141 8.29 2.44 -6.98
CA PHE A 141 9.28 3.07 -7.84
C PHE A 141 9.81 2.12 -8.92
N SER A 142 10.15 2.69 -10.08
CA SER A 142 11.00 2.02 -11.04
C SER A 142 12.44 1.86 -10.49
N PRO A 143 13.20 0.86 -10.97
CA PRO A 143 14.58 0.64 -10.50
C PRO A 143 15.52 1.83 -10.71
N ASP A 144 15.26 2.66 -11.73
CA ASP A 144 16.03 3.89 -12.00
C ASP A 144 15.53 5.11 -11.21
N GLY A 145 14.46 4.96 -10.40
CA GLY A 145 13.89 6.00 -9.56
C GLY A 145 13.16 7.12 -10.31
N LYS A 146 12.92 6.98 -11.63
CA LYS A 146 12.32 8.06 -12.44
C LYS A 146 10.81 7.97 -12.54
N TRP A 147 10.24 6.79 -12.32
CA TRP A 147 8.81 6.51 -12.45
C TRP A 147 8.27 5.86 -11.19
N VAL A 148 6.97 6.05 -11.00
CA VAL A 148 6.15 5.33 -10.02
C VAL A 148 5.07 4.60 -10.78
N ILE A 149 4.97 3.27 -10.64
CA ILE A 149 3.87 2.45 -11.15
C ILE A 149 2.85 2.26 -10.04
N TYR A 150 1.57 2.31 -10.40
CA TYR A 150 0.46 2.18 -9.44
C TYR A 150 -0.80 1.68 -10.15
N ARG A 151 -1.85 1.41 -9.40
CA ARG A 151 -3.17 1.03 -9.92
C ARG A 151 -4.20 2.08 -9.58
N GLY A 152 -5.19 2.28 -10.47
CA GLY A 152 -6.31 3.20 -10.25
C GLY A 152 -7.57 2.77 -10.97
N ASP A 153 -8.74 3.23 -10.52
CA ASP A 153 -10.03 2.91 -11.11
C ASP A 153 -10.74 4.12 -11.75
N ARG A 154 -9.94 5.07 -12.22
CA ARG A 154 -10.35 6.37 -12.79
C ARG A 154 -11.44 6.29 -13.84
N GLN A 155 -11.45 5.25 -14.67
CA GLN A 155 -12.40 5.11 -15.76
C GLN A 155 -13.72 4.49 -15.31
N LYS A 156 -13.64 3.54 -14.37
CA LYS A 156 -14.81 2.83 -13.87
C LYS A 156 -14.52 2.28 -12.48
N GLU A 157 -15.37 2.59 -11.54
CA GLU A 157 -15.28 2.17 -10.15
C GLU A 157 -15.05 0.66 -10.03
N HIS A 158 -14.06 0.29 -9.21
CA HIS A 158 -13.59 -1.09 -8.98
C HIS A 158 -12.93 -1.79 -10.18
N MET A 159 -12.79 -1.12 -11.32
CA MET A 159 -12.13 -1.69 -12.51
C MET A 159 -10.70 -1.15 -12.65
N LEU A 160 -9.85 -1.62 -11.73
CA LEU A 160 -8.46 -1.16 -11.62
C LEU A 160 -7.68 -1.36 -12.92
N GLN A 161 -6.95 -0.34 -13.31
CA GLN A 161 -5.99 -0.34 -14.40
C GLN A 161 -4.61 0.08 -13.88
N ILE A 162 -3.57 -0.21 -14.64
CA ILE A 162 -2.19 0.14 -14.29
C ILE A 162 -1.82 1.47 -14.94
N TYR A 163 -1.20 2.32 -14.16
CA TYR A 163 -0.69 3.63 -14.54
C TYR A 163 0.78 3.77 -14.16
N ALA A 164 1.47 4.72 -14.78
CA ALA A 164 2.81 5.14 -14.37
C ALA A 164 2.90 6.66 -14.42
N VAL A 165 3.48 7.26 -13.37
CA VAL A 165 3.72 8.70 -13.28
C VAL A 165 5.23 8.95 -13.13
N SER A 166 5.75 9.99 -13.80
CA SER A 166 7.12 10.45 -13.54
C SER A 166 7.25 11.04 -12.14
N VAL A 167 8.38 10.84 -11.48
CA VAL A 167 8.60 11.32 -10.09
C VAL A 167 8.47 12.83 -9.95
N ASP A 168 8.69 13.59 -11.03
CA ASP A 168 8.42 15.04 -11.06
C ASP A 168 6.93 15.41 -11.28
N GLY A 169 6.07 14.43 -11.50
CA GLY A 169 4.62 14.59 -11.67
C GLY A 169 4.18 15.10 -13.05
N LYS A 170 5.11 15.31 -14.00
CA LYS A 170 4.79 15.93 -15.29
C LYS A 170 4.15 14.98 -16.31
N HIS A 171 4.42 13.70 -16.19
CA HIS A 171 3.93 12.67 -17.11
C HIS A 171 3.18 11.61 -16.32
N ASP A 172 1.90 11.40 -16.66
CA ASP A 172 1.03 10.38 -16.09
C ASP A 172 0.42 9.58 -17.25
N ILE A 173 0.78 8.31 -17.38
CA ILE A 173 0.44 7.45 -18.51
C ILE A 173 -0.32 6.22 -18.07
N GLN A 174 -1.34 5.86 -18.83
CA GLN A 174 -2.09 4.63 -18.62
C GLN A 174 -1.44 3.48 -19.37
N LEU A 175 -1.11 2.38 -18.68
CA LEU A 175 -0.45 1.21 -19.27
C LEU A 175 -1.43 0.11 -19.66
N THR A 176 -2.53 -0.03 -18.95
CA THR A 176 -3.59 -0.99 -19.29
C THR A 176 -4.93 -0.27 -19.47
N ASN A 177 -5.72 -0.69 -20.46
CA ASN A 177 -7.01 -0.08 -20.79
C ASN A 177 -8.00 -1.15 -21.24
N ASN A 178 -8.52 -1.94 -20.30
CA ASN A 178 -9.56 -2.94 -20.58
C ASN A 178 -10.57 -2.99 -19.42
N LEU A 179 -11.72 -2.36 -19.64
CA LEU A 179 -12.79 -2.29 -18.64
C LEU A 179 -13.53 -3.61 -18.37
N GLY A 180 -13.17 -4.69 -19.06
CA GLY A 180 -13.61 -6.06 -18.73
C GLY A 180 -12.66 -6.78 -17.79
N THR A 181 -11.51 -6.18 -17.44
CA THR A 181 -10.51 -6.78 -16.58
C THR A 181 -10.11 -5.86 -15.44
N VAL A 182 -9.76 -6.46 -14.29
CA VAL A 182 -9.10 -5.80 -13.18
C VAL A 182 -7.62 -6.14 -13.24
N ASN A 183 -6.76 -5.12 -13.19
CA ASN A 183 -5.31 -5.22 -13.19
C ASN A 183 -4.79 -4.78 -11.83
N TRP A 184 -4.01 -5.66 -11.15
CA TRP A 184 -3.68 -5.53 -9.74
C TRP A 184 -2.20 -5.78 -9.48
N ALA A 185 -1.66 -5.15 -8.41
CA ALA A 185 -0.32 -5.38 -7.88
C ALA A 185 0.79 -5.30 -8.96
N PRO A 186 0.93 -4.17 -9.66
CA PRO A 186 2.01 -4.00 -10.61
C PRO A 186 3.36 -3.90 -9.89
N TYR A 187 4.40 -4.48 -10.50
CA TYR A 187 5.76 -4.39 -9.99
C TYR A 187 6.78 -4.34 -11.11
N PHE A 188 7.84 -3.55 -10.96
CA PHE A 188 8.94 -3.52 -11.92
C PHE A 188 9.88 -4.71 -11.74
N HIS A 189 10.27 -5.33 -12.84
CA HIS A 189 11.43 -6.21 -12.83
C HIS A 189 12.69 -5.41 -12.49
N PRO A 190 13.66 -5.95 -11.73
CA PRO A 190 14.86 -5.21 -11.34
C PRO A 190 15.68 -4.61 -12.51
N SER A 191 15.58 -5.20 -13.71
CA SER A 191 16.22 -4.62 -14.92
C SER A 191 15.54 -3.35 -15.45
N GLY A 192 14.37 -2.99 -14.95
CA GLY A 192 13.56 -1.87 -15.45
C GLY A 192 12.93 -2.08 -16.84
N ARG A 193 13.17 -3.23 -17.49
CA ARG A 193 12.69 -3.50 -18.85
C ARG A 193 11.31 -4.16 -18.91
N TYR A 194 10.84 -4.70 -17.80
CA TYR A 194 9.57 -5.41 -17.72
C TYR A 194 8.81 -4.98 -16.48
N ILE A 195 7.49 -5.11 -16.55
CA ILE A 195 6.58 -5.05 -15.41
C ILE A 195 5.83 -6.38 -15.32
N VAL A 196 5.46 -6.78 -14.11
CA VAL A 196 4.55 -7.90 -13.84
C VAL A 196 3.35 -7.35 -13.10
N TRP A 197 2.18 -7.90 -13.35
CA TRP A 197 0.95 -7.59 -12.61
C TRP A 197 -0.01 -8.77 -12.65
N THR A 198 -0.92 -8.82 -11.69
CA THR A 198 -2.02 -9.79 -11.69
C THR A 198 -3.19 -9.24 -12.49
N ARG A 199 -3.78 -10.07 -13.36
CA ARG A 199 -4.96 -9.74 -14.13
C ARG A 199 -6.10 -10.70 -13.82
N ALA A 200 -7.32 -10.16 -13.63
CA ALA A 200 -8.52 -10.95 -13.47
C ALA A 200 -9.57 -10.54 -14.52
N ASP A 201 -10.21 -11.52 -15.15
CA ASP A 201 -11.32 -11.29 -16.06
C ASP A 201 -12.61 -11.10 -15.27
N TYR A 202 -13.18 -9.91 -15.37
CA TYR A 202 -14.45 -9.51 -14.74
C TYR A 202 -15.58 -9.35 -15.77
N SER A 203 -15.40 -9.76 -17.01
CA SER A 203 -16.42 -9.65 -18.07
C SER A 203 -17.73 -10.35 -17.72
N ARG A 204 -17.68 -11.39 -16.88
CA ARG A 204 -18.83 -12.14 -16.36
C ARG A 204 -19.21 -11.76 -14.92
N GLY A 205 -18.68 -10.63 -14.43
CA GLY A 205 -18.87 -10.15 -13.05
C GLY A 205 -17.89 -10.78 -12.04
N PRO A 206 -17.80 -10.20 -10.82
CA PRO A 206 -16.77 -10.54 -9.83
C PRO A 206 -16.86 -11.96 -9.27
N ARG A 207 -18.04 -12.61 -9.34
CA ARG A 207 -18.22 -13.98 -8.82
C ARG A 207 -17.60 -15.07 -9.72
N GLY A 208 -17.28 -14.74 -10.97
CA GLY A 208 -16.66 -15.65 -11.93
C GLY A 208 -15.25 -15.23 -12.34
N ALA A 209 -14.62 -14.33 -11.60
CA ALA A 209 -13.30 -13.81 -11.96
C ALA A 209 -12.21 -14.86 -11.76
N HIS A 210 -11.39 -15.05 -12.80
CA HIS A 210 -10.18 -15.86 -12.76
C HIS A 210 -8.96 -14.96 -12.76
N PHE A 211 -8.08 -15.15 -11.77
CA PHE A 211 -6.83 -14.40 -11.66
C PHE A 211 -5.71 -15.11 -12.43
N ASN A 212 -5.00 -14.37 -13.26
CA ASN A 212 -3.83 -14.82 -13.99
C ASN A 212 -2.65 -13.87 -13.73
N LEU A 213 -1.45 -14.42 -13.70
CA LEU A 213 -0.21 -13.66 -13.69
C LEU A 213 0.25 -13.35 -15.11
#